data_ea080c78690e3ef95a830fc8715e2f73
#
_entry.id   ea080c78690e3ef95a830fc8715e2f73
#
_cell.length_a   1.000
_cell.length_b   1.000
_cell.length_c   1.000
_cell.angle_alpha   90.00
_cell.angle_beta   90.00
_cell.angle_gamma   90.00
#
_symmetry.space_group_name_H-M   'P 1'
#
loop_
_entity.id
_entity.type
_entity.pdbx_description
1 polymer ?
#
loop_
_entity_poly.entity_id
_entity_poly.type
_entity_poly.pdbx_seq_one_letter_code
_entity_poly.pdbx_strand_id
1 'polypeptide(L)'
;LVSAAASSGVAATDTPMWEMFVQLKAYAKDRYIRGVKEDGGEETFHAFLTPQAMAKLKMDQNYMLNLRHAQERDKANPLFTGATVKIDGIYLHEFRHVPNTTGAASGSKYGTLGTVDGCQVLFCGAQALGMADIGAPEWNEKGFDYENSQGISVGEVPGFLKPKFGNIYENGSVEDFGVISCYVAQ
;
A
#
# COMPACT_ATOMS: atom_id res chain seq x y z
N LEU A 1 9.07 13.79 8.46
CA LEU A 1 8.88 12.55 7.71
C LEU A 1 10.15 12.27 6.93
N VAL A 2 10.68 11.07 7.03
CA VAL A 2 11.92 10.63 6.37
C VAL A 2 11.70 10.35 4.87
N SER A 3 10.47 10.39 4.41
CA SER A 3 10.09 10.17 3.01
C SER A 3 9.54 11.44 2.37
N ALA A 4 9.73 11.55 1.06
CA ALA A 4 9.26 12.71 0.32
C ALA A 4 7.71 12.72 0.22
N ALA A 5 7.11 13.89 0.40
CA ALA A 5 5.68 14.10 0.17
C ALA A 5 5.32 14.13 -1.33
N ALA A 6 6.31 14.27 -2.20
CA ALA A 6 6.15 14.28 -3.64
C ALA A 6 7.28 13.49 -4.32
N SER A 7 6.97 12.89 -5.45
CA SER A 7 7.92 12.09 -6.24
C SER A 7 9.19 12.85 -6.66
N SER A 8 9.08 14.15 -6.88
CA SER A 8 10.20 15.03 -7.24
C SER A 8 11.19 15.29 -6.10
N GLY A 9 10.78 15.09 -4.85
CA GLY A 9 11.63 15.31 -3.69
C GLY A 9 12.41 14.07 -3.23
N VAL A 10 12.27 12.94 -3.90
CA VAL A 10 12.93 11.67 -3.49
C VAL A 10 14.40 11.70 -3.83
N ALA A 11 15.26 11.51 -2.84
CA ALA A 11 16.68 11.24 -3.02
C ALA A 11 16.96 9.74 -3.08
N ALA A 12 18.07 9.34 -3.67
CA ALA A 12 18.47 7.92 -3.73
C ALA A 12 18.71 7.29 -2.34
N THR A 13 18.91 8.14 -1.33
CA THR A 13 19.08 7.73 0.07
C THR A 13 17.77 7.54 0.84
N ASP A 14 16.64 8.00 0.27
CA ASP A 14 15.32 7.93 0.92
C ASP A 14 14.72 6.53 0.79
N THR A 15 15.44 5.53 1.26
CA THR A 15 15.00 4.14 1.28
C THR A 15 14.01 3.91 2.43
N PRO A 16 13.08 2.93 2.29
CA PRO A 16 12.19 2.60 3.38
C PRO A 16 12.97 2.10 4.60
N MET A 17 12.68 2.68 5.76
CA MET A 17 13.31 2.36 7.04
C MET A 17 12.26 2.04 8.10
N TRP A 18 12.65 1.37 9.16
CA TRP A 18 11.79 1.11 10.33
C TRP A 18 11.12 2.39 10.87
N GLU A 19 11.90 3.43 11.06
CA GLU A 19 11.44 4.70 11.62
C GLU A 19 10.34 5.36 10.79
N MET A 20 10.38 5.21 9.47
CA MET A 20 9.35 5.72 8.56
C MET A 20 7.97 5.15 8.90
N PHE A 21 7.86 3.86 9.15
CA PHE A 21 6.58 3.21 9.46
C PHE A 21 6.03 3.64 10.82
N VAL A 22 6.90 3.78 11.82
CA VAL A 22 6.51 4.30 13.13
C VAL A 22 5.97 5.73 13.01
N GLN A 23 6.65 6.59 12.26
CA GLN A 23 6.20 7.97 12.01
C GLN A 23 4.91 8.02 11.19
N LEU A 24 4.74 7.15 10.20
CA LEU A 24 3.50 7.06 9.43
C LEU A 24 2.29 6.70 10.30
N LYS A 25 2.46 5.77 11.23
CA LYS A 25 1.41 5.43 12.19
C LYS A 25 1.05 6.59 13.10
N ALA A 26 2.05 7.30 13.63
CA ALA A 26 1.82 8.49 14.43
C ALA A 26 1.07 9.56 13.64
N TYR A 27 1.52 9.85 12.41
CA TYR A 27 0.86 10.79 11.51
C TYR A 27 -0.58 10.39 11.17
N ALA A 28 -0.82 9.09 10.93
CA ALA A 28 -2.16 8.58 10.66
C ALA A 28 -3.10 8.80 11.85
N LYS A 29 -2.62 8.57 13.08
CA LYS A 29 -3.41 8.80 14.29
C LYS A 29 -3.67 10.29 14.54
N ASP A 30 -2.70 11.15 14.28
CA ASP A 30 -2.88 12.61 14.38
C ASP A 30 -3.93 13.14 13.39
N ARG A 31 -4.07 12.48 12.23
CA ARG A 31 -5.08 12.81 11.21
C ARG A 31 -6.38 12.01 11.35
N TYR A 32 -6.60 11.35 12.50
CA TYR A 32 -7.81 10.56 12.80
C TYR A 32 -8.07 9.42 11.81
N ILE A 33 -7.07 8.92 11.11
CA ILE A 33 -7.20 7.74 10.27
C ILE A 33 -7.37 6.52 11.18
N ARG A 34 -8.49 5.82 11.00
CA ARG A 34 -8.82 4.64 11.81
C ARG A 34 -8.08 3.42 11.28
N GLY A 35 -7.52 2.63 12.17
CA GLY A 35 -7.01 1.30 11.85
C GLY A 35 -8.14 0.29 11.69
N VAL A 36 -7.81 -0.84 11.08
CA VAL A 36 -8.68 -2.02 11.06
C VAL A 36 -8.63 -2.66 12.44
N LYS A 37 -9.78 -2.89 13.05
CA LYS A 37 -9.86 -3.55 14.36
C LYS A 37 -9.78 -5.07 14.18
N GLU A 38 -8.80 -5.70 14.81
CA GLU A 38 -8.73 -7.14 14.96
C GLU A 38 -9.52 -7.61 16.18
N ASP A 39 -9.76 -8.93 16.29
CA ASP A 39 -10.56 -9.54 17.35
C ASP A 39 -10.07 -9.23 18.79
N GLY A 40 -8.83 -8.82 18.96
CA GLY A 40 -8.25 -8.36 20.23
C GLY A 40 -8.49 -6.88 20.56
N GLY A 41 -9.19 -6.14 19.70
CA GLY A 41 -9.41 -4.69 19.85
C GLY A 41 -8.22 -3.81 19.48
N GLU A 42 -7.11 -4.40 19.04
CA GLU A 42 -5.97 -3.67 18.51
C GLU A 42 -6.29 -3.07 17.14
N GLU A 43 -5.85 -1.83 16.93
CA GLU A 43 -5.93 -1.18 15.63
C GLU A 43 -4.69 -1.51 14.80
N THR A 44 -4.92 -2.12 13.64
CA THR A 44 -3.88 -2.47 12.68
C THR A 44 -4.01 -1.69 11.39
N PHE A 45 -2.90 -1.47 10.73
CA PHE A 45 -2.81 -0.80 9.43
C PHE A 45 -2.15 -1.72 8.42
N HIS A 46 -2.35 -1.44 7.14
CA HIS A 46 -1.76 -2.20 6.05
C HIS A 46 -0.91 -1.30 5.19
N ALA A 47 0.33 -1.68 4.92
CA ALA A 47 1.21 -0.95 4.03
C ALA A 47 1.61 -1.84 2.84
N PHE A 48 1.48 -1.30 1.64
CA PHE A 48 1.82 -1.98 0.39
C PHE A 48 3.08 -1.37 -0.20
N LEU A 49 4.07 -2.21 -0.48
CA LEU A 49 5.35 -1.84 -1.06
C LEU A 49 5.70 -2.75 -2.23
N THR A 50 6.59 -2.26 -3.11
CA THR A 50 7.21 -3.14 -4.11
C THR A 50 8.16 -4.13 -3.44
N PRO A 51 8.42 -5.30 -4.07
CA PRO A 51 9.40 -6.27 -3.54
C PRO A 51 10.81 -5.67 -3.37
N GLN A 52 11.21 -4.74 -4.24
CA GLN A 52 12.50 -4.07 -4.14
C GLN A 52 12.58 -3.15 -2.93
N ALA A 53 11.55 -2.34 -2.70
CA ALA A 53 11.45 -1.51 -1.51
C ALA A 53 11.42 -2.34 -0.22
N MET A 54 10.72 -3.48 -0.23
CA MET A 54 10.72 -4.42 0.89
C MET A 54 12.11 -5.02 1.12
N ALA A 55 12.85 -5.34 0.06
CA ALA A 55 14.23 -5.83 0.20
C ALA A 55 15.14 -4.77 0.84
N LYS A 56 15.00 -3.49 0.48
CA LYS A 56 15.73 -2.40 1.12
C LYS A 56 15.39 -2.27 2.60
N LEU A 57 14.11 -2.36 2.96
CA LEU A 57 13.68 -2.37 4.36
C LEU A 57 14.29 -3.54 5.14
N LYS A 58 14.31 -4.74 4.56
CA LYS A 58 14.91 -5.92 5.18
C LYS A 58 16.43 -5.80 5.37
N MET A 59 17.10 -4.92 4.61
CA MET A 59 18.51 -4.60 4.76
C MET A 59 18.78 -3.48 5.78
N ASP A 60 17.74 -2.76 6.22
CA ASP A 60 17.88 -1.73 7.25
C ASP A 60 18.39 -2.31 8.57
N GLN A 61 19.43 -1.68 9.13
CA GLN A 61 20.08 -2.18 10.34
C GLN A 61 19.14 -2.17 11.55
N ASN A 62 18.33 -1.13 11.71
CA ASN A 62 17.39 -1.02 12.83
C ASN A 62 16.30 -2.09 12.74
N TYR A 63 15.80 -2.34 11.55
CA TYR A 63 14.84 -3.41 11.29
C TYR A 63 15.43 -4.79 11.64
N MET A 64 16.64 -5.08 11.18
CA MET A 64 17.33 -6.34 11.45
C MET A 64 17.62 -6.55 12.94
N LEU A 65 18.03 -5.49 13.66
CA LEU A 65 18.27 -5.57 15.10
C LEU A 65 17.00 -5.85 15.88
N ASN A 66 15.92 -5.13 15.57
CA ASN A 66 14.62 -5.33 16.21
C ASN A 66 14.07 -6.74 15.99
N LEU A 67 14.18 -7.27 14.76
CA LEU A 67 13.78 -8.65 14.46
C LEU A 67 14.60 -9.70 15.22
N ARG A 68 15.90 -9.48 15.40
CA ARG A 68 16.77 -10.40 16.15
C ARG A 68 16.47 -10.41 17.64
N HIS A 69 16.04 -9.26 18.19
CA HIS A 69 15.73 -9.14 19.61
C HIS A 69 14.28 -9.50 19.95
N ALA A 70 13.36 -9.37 19.02
CA ALA A 70 11.94 -9.57 19.26
C ALA A 70 11.50 -11.03 19.29
N GLN A 71 12.24 -11.94 18.67
CA GLN A 71 11.86 -13.36 18.60
C GLN A 71 13.06 -14.27 18.81
N GLU A 72 12.84 -15.34 19.56
CA GLU A 72 13.79 -16.43 19.66
C GLU A 72 14.04 -17.06 18.26
N ARG A 73 15.19 -17.72 18.11
CA ARG A 73 15.61 -18.39 16.88
C ARG A 73 14.77 -19.65 16.60
N ASP A 74 13.47 -19.51 16.51
CA ASP A 74 12.59 -20.62 16.17
C ASP A 74 12.15 -20.56 14.68
N LYS A 75 11.64 -21.70 14.21
CA LYS A 75 11.13 -21.89 12.85
C LYS A 75 10.02 -20.89 12.45
N ALA A 76 9.39 -20.24 13.43
CA ALA A 76 8.37 -19.22 13.23
C ALA A 76 8.93 -17.81 13.00
N ASN A 77 10.24 -17.59 13.09
CA ASN A 77 10.82 -16.26 12.90
C ASN A 77 10.66 -15.79 11.44
N PRO A 78 10.02 -14.63 11.18
CA PRO A 78 9.80 -14.09 9.84
C PRO A 78 11.09 -13.93 9.02
N LEU A 79 12.22 -13.76 9.67
CA LEU A 79 13.54 -13.69 9.02
C LEU A 79 13.86 -14.94 8.20
N PHE A 80 13.40 -16.11 8.67
CA PHE A 80 13.65 -17.39 8.01
C PHE A 80 12.47 -17.89 7.17
N THR A 81 11.25 -17.54 7.56
CA THR A 81 10.05 -18.01 6.87
C THR A 81 9.62 -17.10 5.72
N GLY A 82 10.12 -15.87 5.66
CA GLY A 82 9.65 -14.86 4.69
C GLY A 82 8.20 -14.45 4.88
N ALA A 83 7.61 -14.75 6.05
CA ALA A 83 6.23 -14.41 6.36
C ALA A 83 5.98 -12.90 6.35
N THR A 84 4.72 -12.52 6.27
CA THR A 84 4.27 -11.11 6.36
C THR A 84 4.82 -10.48 7.63
N VAL A 85 5.49 -9.35 7.47
CA VAL A 85 6.11 -8.66 8.58
C VAL A 85 5.12 -7.70 9.20
N LYS A 86 5.00 -7.75 10.52
CA LYS A 86 4.23 -6.79 11.32
C LYS A 86 5.20 -5.86 12.04
N ILE A 87 5.13 -4.55 11.73
CA ILE A 87 5.89 -3.51 12.39
C ILE A 87 4.92 -2.62 13.17
N ASP A 88 5.01 -2.57 14.49
CA ASP A 88 4.19 -1.69 15.35
C ASP A 88 2.70 -1.70 14.99
N GLY A 89 2.13 -2.88 14.72
CA GLY A 89 0.72 -3.02 14.30
C GLY A 89 0.46 -2.68 12.83
N ILE A 90 1.49 -2.52 12.02
CA ILE A 90 1.38 -2.32 10.57
C ILE A 90 1.76 -3.63 9.87
N TYR A 91 0.85 -4.18 9.09
CA TYR A 91 1.13 -5.32 8.21
C TYR A 91 1.77 -4.84 6.91
N LEU A 92 2.95 -5.34 6.59
CA LEU A 92 3.66 -5.02 5.36
C LEU A 92 3.35 -6.08 4.30
N HIS A 93 2.85 -5.62 3.15
CA HIS A 93 2.53 -6.47 2.02
C HIS A 93 3.44 -6.17 0.84
N GLU A 94 4.04 -7.23 0.29
CA GLU A 94 4.76 -7.12 -0.97
C GLU A 94 3.77 -7.20 -2.14
N PHE A 95 3.69 -6.14 -2.93
CA PHE A 95 2.82 -6.11 -4.09
C PHE A 95 3.47 -5.40 -5.28
N ARG A 96 3.73 -6.15 -6.35
CA ARG A 96 4.47 -5.68 -7.52
C ARG A 96 3.78 -4.52 -8.25
N HIS A 97 2.47 -4.46 -8.22
CA HIS A 97 1.68 -3.48 -8.98
C HIS A 97 1.46 -2.15 -8.25
N VAL A 98 2.09 -1.95 -7.09
CA VAL A 98 2.15 -0.62 -6.47
C VAL A 98 2.82 0.33 -7.46
N PRO A 99 2.32 1.58 -7.61
CA PRO A 99 2.94 2.55 -8.51
C PRO A 99 4.43 2.70 -8.26
N ASN A 100 5.23 2.47 -9.28
CA ASN A 100 6.69 2.49 -9.21
C ASN A 100 7.28 2.92 -10.55
N THR A 101 8.57 3.24 -10.55
CA THR A 101 9.29 3.69 -11.74
C THR A 101 10.21 2.64 -12.35
N THR A 102 10.02 1.37 -11.97
CA THR A 102 10.83 0.27 -12.51
C THR A 102 10.67 0.18 -14.03
N GLY A 103 11.79 0.27 -14.75
CA GLY A 103 11.78 0.23 -16.22
C GLY A 103 11.42 1.56 -16.90
N ALA A 104 11.13 2.62 -16.16
CA ALA A 104 10.90 3.94 -16.73
C ALA A 104 12.20 4.53 -17.31
N ALA A 105 12.05 5.33 -18.37
CA ALA A 105 13.19 6.03 -18.95
C ALA A 105 13.78 7.07 -17.97
N SER A 106 15.06 7.36 -18.12
CA SER A 106 15.70 8.47 -17.41
C SER A 106 14.96 9.77 -17.72
N GLY A 107 14.68 10.57 -16.69
CA GLY A 107 13.85 11.78 -16.77
C GLY A 107 12.37 11.57 -16.39
N SER A 108 11.89 10.30 -16.38
CA SER A 108 10.51 9.95 -15.96
C SER A 108 10.49 9.24 -14.60
N LYS A 109 11.62 9.12 -13.94
CA LYS A 109 11.76 8.53 -12.61
C LYS A 109 11.54 9.57 -11.52
N TYR A 110 11.72 9.19 -10.27
CA TYR A 110 11.60 10.08 -9.13
C TYR A 110 12.87 10.94 -8.94
N GLY A 111 12.77 11.91 -8.03
CA GLY A 111 13.85 12.88 -7.77
C GLY A 111 13.81 14.08 -8.69
N THR A 112 14.51 15.13 -8.31
CA THR A 112 14.53 16.41 -9.04
C THR A 112 15.02 16.27 -10.49
N LEU A 113 15.91 15.31 -10.75
CA LEU A 113 16.43 15.02 -12.09
C LEU A 113 15.70 13.86 -12.79
N GLY A 114 14.71 13.26 -12.16
CA GLY A 114 13.99 12.11 -12.72
C GLY A 114 14.86 10.87 -12.93
N THR A 115 15.85 10.64 -12.08
CA THR A 115 16.83 9.55 -12.22
C THR A 115 16.74 8.48 -11.14
N VAL A 116 15.97 8.71 -10.07
CA VAL A 116 15.87 7.81 -8.93
C VAL A 116 14.76 6.80 -9.14
N ASP A 117 15.08 5.51 -9.11
CA ASP A 117 14.06 4.46 -9.08
C ASP A 117 13.36 4.47 -7.73
N GLY A 118 12.04 4.56 -7.76
CA GLY A 118 11.26 4.67 -6.56
C GLY A 118 9.88 4.02 -6.66
N CYS A 119 9.24 3.86 -5.52
CA CYS A 119 7.87 3.41 -5.44
C CYS A 119 7.03 4.30 -4.52
N GLN A 120 5.73 4.27 -4.74
CA GLN A 120 4.74 4.90 -3.87
C GLN A 120 4.29 3.88 -2.83
N VAL A 121 4.71 4.04 -1.59
CA VAL A 121 4.21 3.24 -0.48
C VAL A 121 2.78 3.67 -0.16
N LEU A 122 1.85 2.73 -0.22
CA LEU A 122 0.46 2.96 0.15
C LEU A 122 0.23 2.45 1.57
N PHE A 123 -0.01 3.37 2.48
CA PHE A 123 -0.37 3.08 3.86
C PHE A 123 -1.89 3.22 4.01
N CYS A 124 -2.56 2.13 4.31
CA CYS A 124 -4.00 2.02 4.33
C CYS A 124 -4.51 1.72 5.74
N GLY A 125 -5.49 2.49 6.17
CA GLY A 125 -6.32 2.20 7.34
C GLY A 125 -7.65 1.59 6.97
N ALA A 126 -8.59 1.57 7.91
CA ALA A 126 -9.97 1.22 7.65
C ALA A 126 -10.61 2.25 6.70
N GLN A 127 -11.49 1.79 5.82
CA GLN A 127 -12.20 2.64 4.85
C GLN A 127 -11.28 3.32 3.80
N ALA A 128 -10.13 2.70 3.52
CA ALA A 128 -9.21 3.18 2.49
C ALA A 128 -9.81 3.13 1.07
N LEU A 129 -10.70 2.17 0.82
CA LEU A 129 -11.36 1.95 -0.46
C LEU A 129 -12.82 1.55 -0.23
N GLY A 130 -13.73 2.20 -0.94
CA GLY A 130 -15.12 1.77 -1.07
C GLY A 130 -15.32 0.95 -2.34
N MET A 131 -16.02 -0.17 -2.22
CA MET A 131 -16.47 -0.99 -3.34
C MET A 131 -17.99 -0.97 -3.38
N ALA A 132 -18.55 -0.73 -4.54
CA ALA A 132 -19.98 -0.86 -4.81
C ALA A 132 -20.16 -1.87 -5.96
N ASP A 133 -21.11 -2.77 -5.78
CA ASP A 133 -21.56 -3.69 -6.81
C ASP A 133 -23.03 -3.38 -7.10
N ILE A 134 -23.37 -3.20 -8.37
CA ILE A 134 -24.73 -2.79 -8.78
C ILE A 134 -25.66 -4.01 -8.81
N GLY A 135 -25.14 -5.21 -8.86
CA GLY A 135 -25.95 -6.42 -8.86
C GLY A 135 -25.15 -7.69 -9.10
N ALA A 136 -25.84 -8.82 -9.02
CA ALA A 136 -25.23 -10.12 -9.35
C ALA A 136 -24.79 -10.13 -10.82
N PRO A 137 -23.71 -10.88 -11.16
CA PRO A 137 -23.30 -11.05 -12.53
C PRO A 137 -24.44 -11.49 -13.44
N GLU A 138 -24.67 -10.76 -14.53
CA GLU A 138 -25.67 -11.09 -15.49
C GLU A 138 -25.12 -12.17 -16.45
N TRP A 139 -25.84 -13.27 -16.53
CA TRP A 139 -25.55 -14.33 -17.48
C TRP A 139 -26.51 -14.22 -18.68
N ASN A 140 -25.97 -14.05 -19.87
CA ASN A 140 -26.75 -14.01 -21.09
C ASN A 140 -26.27 -15.07 -22.08
N GLU A 141 -27.21 -15.86 -22.57
CA GLU A 141 -26.97 -16.86 -23.63
C GLU A 141 -27.73 -16.47 -24.90
N LYS A 142 -27.09 -16.59 -26.02
CA LYS A 142 -27.72 -16.37 -27.33
C LYS A 142 -27.20 -17.37 -28.36
N GLY A 143 -28.13 -18.08 -28.99
CA GLY A 143 -27.83 -18.91 -30.13
C GLY A 143 -27.62 -18.07 -31.41
N PHE A 144 -26.63 -18.42 -32.19
CA PHE A 144 -26.34 -17.88 -33.54
C PHE A 144 -26.35 -19.02 -34.54
N ASP A 145 -26.57 -18.67 -35.80
CA ASP A 145 -26.51 -19.61 -36.94
C ASP A 145 -27.38 -20.87 -36.73
N TYR A 146 -28.71 -20.66 -36.61
CA TYR A 146 -29.68 -21.72 -36.35
C TYR A 146 -29.35 -22.63 -35.17
N GLU A 147 -28.80 -22.01 -34.07
CA GLU A 147 -28.35 -22.69 -32.84
C GLU A 147 -27.09 -23.57 -32.99
N ASN A 148 -26.39 -23.50 -34.13
CA ASN A 148 -25.13 -24.19 -34.28
C ASN A 148 -23.96 -23.57 -33.48
N SER A 149 -24.06 -22.28 -33.14
CA SER A 149 -23.10 -21.58 -32.34
C SER A 149 -23.80 -20.92 -31.15
N GLN A 150 -23.33 -21.21 -29.90
CA GLN A 150 -23.82 -20.57 -28.70
C GLN A 150 -22.86 -19.50 -28.27
N GLY A 151 -23.36 -18.30 -28.05
CA GLY A 151 -22.62 -17.20 -27.42
C GLY A 151 -23.02 -17.08 -25.96
N ILE A 152 -22.03 -16.98 -25.10
CA ILE A 152 -22.21 -16.77 -23.65
C ILE A 152 -21.55 -15.44 -23.30
N SER A 153 -22.28 -14.59 -22.57
CA SER A 153 -21.77 -13.32 -22.05
C SER A 153 -22.03 -13.24 -20.55
N VAL A 154 -21.00 -12.91 -19.80
CA VAL A 154 -21.12 -12.61 -18.36
C VAL A 154 -20.74 -11.16 -18.18
N GLY A 155 -21.64 -10.38 -17.59
CA GLY A 155 -21.45 -8.96 -17.30
C GLY A 155 -21.53 -8.69 -15.81
N GLU A 156 -20.60 -7.87 -15.29
CA GLU A 156 -20.60 -7.36 -13.92
C GLU A 156 -20.20 -5.89 -13.95
N VAL A 157 -20.82 -5.06 -13.11
CA VAL A 157 -20.54 -3.62 -13.05
C VAL A 157 -20.10 -3.25 -11.63
N PRO A 158 -18.85 -3.54 -11.25
CA PRO A 158 -18.28 -3.09 -9.98
C PRO A 158 -17.84 -1.63 -10.07
N GLY A 159 -18.04 -0.88 -9.00
CA GLY A 159 -17.53 0.48 -8.81
C GLY A 159 -16.53 0.54 -7.66
N PHE A 160 -15.42 1.25 -7.87
CA PHE A 160 -14.43 1.50 -6.82
C PHE A 160 -14.29 3.00 -6.59
N LEU A 161 -14.29 3.40 -5.33
CA LEU A 161 -14.17 4.79 -4.93
C LEU A 161 -13.18 4.92 -3.78
N LYS A 162 -12.25 5.86 -3.92
CA LYS A 162 -11.42 6.30 -2.80
C LYS A 162 -12.20 7.40 -2.04
N PRO A 163 -12.59 7.18 -0.77
CA PRO A 163 -13.34 8.16 -0.01
C PRO A 163 -12.49 9.42 0.23
N LYS A 164 -13.14 10.58 0.11
CA LYS A 164 -12.55 11.88 0.42
C LYS A 164 -13.45 12.63 1.37
N PHE A 165 -12.87 13.31 2.34
CA PHE A 165 -13.60 14.09 3.33
C PHE A 165 -12.99 15.47 3.49
N GLY A 166 -13.83 16.45 3.82
CA GLY A 166 -13.36 17.76 4.21
C GLY A 166 -12.75 17.73 5.62
N ASN A 167 -11.53 18.20 5.74
CA ASN A 167 -10.87 18.31 7.03
C ASN A 167 -11.32 19.60 7.75
N ILE A 168 -12.07 19.43 8.85
CA ILE A 168 -12.55 20.56 9.66
C ILE A 168 -11.42 21.32 10.37
N TYR A 169 -10.27 20.69 10.55
CA TYR A 169 -9.12 21.31 11.24
C TYR A 169 -8.21 22.10 10.28
N GLU A 170 -8.34 21.90 8.97
CA GLU A 170 -7.54 22.57 7.94
C GLU A 170 -8.43 23.31 6.91
N ASN A 171 -9.30 24.20 7.39
CA ASN A 171 -10.16 25.08 6.57
C ASN A 171 -11.02 24.33 5.52
N GLY A 172 -11.41 23.08 5.79
CA GLY A 172 -12.24 22.30 4.89
C GLY A 172 -11.51 21.78 3.66
N SER A 173 -10.17 21.71 3.69
CA SER A 173 -9.41 21.07 2.63
C SER A 173 -9.86 19.62 2.44
N VAL A 174 -10.02 19.20 1.18
CA VAL A 174 -10.44 17.84 0.85
C VAL A 174 -9.23 16.92 0.89
N GLU A 175 -9.25 15.98 1.82
CA GLU A 175 -8.19 15.00 2.00
C GLU A 175 -8.68 13.58 1.74
N ASP A 176 -7.76 12.69 1.41
CA ASP A 176 -8.04 11.27 1.28
C ASP A 176 -8.28 10.65 2.66
N PHE A 177 -9.38 9.94 2.82
CA PHE A 177 -9.72 9.27 4.07
C PHE A 177 -9.18 7.84 4.07
N GLY A 178 -8.39 7.53 5.08
CA GLY A 178 -7.88 6.17 5.28
C GLY A 178 -6.68 5.77 4.44
N VAL A 179 -6.14 6.64 3.59
CA VAL A 179 -4.95 6.35 2.78
C VAL A 179 -3.91 7.45 2.95
N ILE A 180 -2.67 7.05 3.21
CA ILE A 180 -1.50 7.93 3.13
C ILE A 180 -0.56 7.36 2.09
N SER A 181 -0.08 8.19 1.18
CA SER A 181 0.95 7.82 0.22
C SER A 181 2.27 8.49 0.54
N CYS A 182 3.35 7.72 0.50
CA CYS A 182 4.71 8.22 0.62
C CYS A 182 5.52 7.71 -0.56
N TYR A 183 6.52 8.48 -0.92
CA TYR A 183 7.42 8.15 -2.01
C TYR A 183 8.79 7.79 -1.44
N VAL A 184 9.33 6.64 -1.85
CA VAL A 184 10.62 6.12 -1.38
C VAL A 184 11.46 5.66 -2.56
N ALA A 185 12.78 5.68 -2.39
CA ALA A 185 13.71 5.06 -3.33
C ALA A 185 13.71 3.53 -3.15
N GLN A 186 13.82 2.79 -4.25
CA GLN A 186 13.83 1.33 -4.26
C GLN A 186 15.11 0.76 -4.88
#